data_1221de13aecd9350c6f4dddb3a18c052
#
_entry.id   1221de13aecd9350c6f4dddb3a18c052
#
_cell.length_a   1.000
_cell.length_b   1.000
_cell.length_c   1.000
_cell.angle_alpha   90.00
_cell.angle_beta   90.00
_cell.angle_gamma   90.00
#
_symmetry.space_group_name_H-M   'P 1'
#
loop_
_entity.id
_entity.type
_entity.pdbx_description
1 polymer ?
#
loop_
_entity_poly.entity_id
_entity_poly.type
_entity_poly.pdbx_seq_one_letter_code
_entity_poly.pdbx_strand_id
1 'polypeptide(L)'
;MSDRKIDQAPAQSPIAIVGMSCLFPGASSLREYWANVRDGVDAITDVPASHWAVGDYFDADPKAPDMTYGRRGGFLDAVDFDPMGFGISPRDLEATDSTQLLGMYVAREALRDA
;
A
#
# COMPACT_ATOMS: atom_id res chain seq x y z
N MET A 1 -16.48 -22.79 52.24
CA MET A 1 -15.73 -21.73 51.51
C MET A 1 -15.09 -22.42 50.33
N SER A 2 -15.64 -22.18 49.15
CA SER A 2 -15.23 -22.86 47.91
C SER A 2 -14.22 -21.95 47.17
N ASP A 3 -12.95 -22.40 47.18
CA ASP A 3 -11.88 -21.75 46.40
C ASP A 3 -12.20 -21.88 44.90
N ARG A 4 -12.64 -20.79 44.27
CA ARG A 4 -12.66 -20.71 42.80
C ARG A 4 -11.22 -20.64 42.29
N LYS A 5 -10.73 -21.77 41.78
CA LYS A 5 -9.57 -21.75 40.89
C LYS A 5 -9.90 -20.83 39.73
N ILE A 6 -9.21 -19.71 39.67
CA ILE A 6 -9.18 -18.86 38.45
C ILE A 6 -8.45 -19.68 37.40
N ASP A 7 -9.20 -20.17 36.42
CA ASP A 7 -8.66 -20.82 35.22
C ASP A 7 -7.76 -19.83 34.51
N GLN A 8 -6.44 -19.93 34.69
CA GLN A 8 -5.49 -19.12 33.95
C GLN A 8 -5.53 -19.58 32.48
N ALA A 9 -6.04 -18.74 31.60
CA ALA A 9 -5.93 -18.96 30.16
C ALA A 9 -4.45 -19.29 29.81
N PRO A 10 -4.20 -20.27 28.94
CA PRO A 10 -2.84 -20.63 28.58
C PRO A 10 -2.09 -19.39 28.12
N ALA A 11 -0.92 -19.12 28.67
CA ALA A 11 -0.08 -18.01 28.27
C ALA A 11 0.21 -18.14 26.78
N GLN A 12 -0.28 -17.19 25.99
CA GLN A 12 0.01 -17.17 24.56
C GLN A 12 1.51 -17.00 24.37
N SER A 13 2.11 -17.85 23.55
CA SER A 13 3.51 -17.67 23.18
C SER A 13 3.72 -16.30 22.53
N PRO A 14 4.74 -15.54 22.93
CA PRO A 14 5.02 -14.24 22.34
C PRO A 14 5.32 -14.39 20.84
N ILE A 15 4.76 -13.48 20.03
CA ILE A 15 5.01 -13.39 18.58
C ILE A 15 5.90 -12.18 18.36
N ALA A 16 7.01 -12.37 17.61
CA ALA A 16 7.90 -11.29 17.22
C ALA A 16 7.65 -10.87 15.77
N ILE A 17 7.62 -9.56 15.51
CA ILE A 17 7.72 -9.01 14.16
C ILE A 17 9.20 -8.95 13.83
N VAL A 18 9.62 -9.67 12.79
CA VAL A 18 11.04 -9.82 12.44
C VAL A 18 11.43 -9.05 11.17
N GLY A 19 10.44 -8.59 10.39
CA GLY A 19 10.66 -7.78 9.20
C GLY A 19 9.40 -7.02 8.81
N MET A 20 9.58 -5.86 8.20
CA MET A 20 8.50 -4.98 7.77
C MET A 20 8.84 -4.29 6.45
N SER A 21 7.82 -4.00 5.66
CA SER A 21 7.95 -3.18 4.45
C SER A 21 6.67 -2.40 4.19
N CYS A 22 6.78 -1.33 3.42
CA CYS A 22 5.63 -0.53 3.02
C CYS A 22 5.87 0.19 1.69
N LEU A 23 4.76 0.52 1.02
CA LEU A 23 4.69 1.50 -0.05
C LEU A 23 3.54 2.46 0.27
N PHE A 24 3.85 3.74 0.41
CA PHE A 24 2.87 4.79 0.62
C PHE A 24 3.13 5.97 -0.32
N PRO A 25 2.14 6.82 -0.58
CA PRO A 25 2.36 8.05 -1.34
C PRO A 25 3.49 8.88 -0.73
N GLY A 26 4.51 9.20 -1.56
CA GLY A 26 5.70 9.93 -1.12
C GLY A 26 6.61 9.17 -0.14
N ALA A 27 6.47 7.83 -0.06
CA ALA A 27 7.36 7.00 0.77
C ALA A 27 7.47 5.58 0.21
N SER A 28 8.66 5.21 -0.25
CA SER A 28 9.00 3.88 -0.77
C SER A 28 9.66 2.97 0.26
N SER A 29 9.88 3.49 1.47
CA SER A 29 10.52 2.77 2.57
C SER A 29 9.93 3.15 3.92
N LEU A 30 10.11 2.27 4.92
CA LEU A 30 9.71 2.54 6.32
C LEU A 30 10.33 3.82 6.86
N ARG A 31 11.59 4.11 6.52
CA ARG A 31 12.29 5.31 6.95
C ARG A 31 11.63 6.58 6.41
N GLU A 32 11.30 6.59 5.13
CA GLU A 32 10.62 7.73 4.49
C GLU A 32 9.21 7.90 5.04
N TYR A 33 8.46 6.80 5.18
CA TYR A 33 7.13 6.83 5.78
C TYR A 33 7.16 7.41 7.21
N TRP A 34 8.11 6.95 8.03
CA TRP A 34 8.26 7.47 9.38
C TRP A 34 8.64 8.95 9.40
N ALA A 35 9.52 9.39 8.49
CA ALA A 35 9.86 10.80 8.35
C ALA A 35 8.63 11.64 7.98
N ASN A 36 7.82 11.17 7.01
CA ASN A 36 6.59 11.85 6.60
C ASN A 36 5.58 11.96 7.75
N VAL A 37 5.41 10.90 8.55
CA VAL A 37 4.52 10.92 9.73
C VAL A 37 5.02 11.92 10.78
N ARG A 38 6.31 11.88 11.10
CA ARG A 38 6.93 12.77 12.10
C ARG A 38 6.86 14.23 11.67
N ASP A 39 7.09 14.50 10.39
CA ASP A 39 7.20 15.86 9.86
C ASP A 39 5.81 16.40 9.37
N GLY A 40 4.75 15.60 9.51
CA GLY A 40 3.37 15.98 9.16
C GLY A 40 3.16 16.22 7.66
N VAL A 41 3.85 15.45 6.81
CA VAL A 41 3.77 15.59 5.35
C VAL A 41 2.41 15.14 4.85
N ASP A 42 1.69 16.04 4.16
CA ASP A 42 0.46 15.70 3.43
C ASP A 42 0.83 15.17 2.03
N ALA A 43 0.63 13.88 1.83
CA ALA A 43 0.90 13.20 0.57
C ALA A 43 -0.33 13.13 -0.36
N ILE A 44 -1.40 13.87 -0.06
CA ILE A 44 -2.58 13.98 -0.92
C ILE A 44 -2.31 15.02 -2.01
N THR A 45 -2.28 14.59 -3.26
CA THR A 45 -2.02 15.42 -4.43
C THR A 45 -3.15 15.39 -5.44
N ASP A 46 -3.10 16.23 -6.44
CA ASP A 46 -3.97 16.09 -7.61
C ASP A 46 -3.54 14.83 -8.38
N VAL A 47 -4.50 14.17 -9.03
CA VAL A 47 -4.25 12.96 -9.83
C VAL A 47 -3.21 13.25 -10.91
N PRO A 48 -2.14 12.45 -11.00
CA PRO A 48 -1.15 12.63 -12.05
C PRO A 48 -1.71 12.17 -13.40
N ALA A 49 -1.24 12.81 -14.48
CA ALA A 49 -1.67 12.49 -15.84
C ALA A 49 -1.36 11.05 -16.28
N SER A 50 -0.45 10.38 -15.57
CA SER A 50 -0.15 8.95 -15.76
C SER A 50 -1.27 8.02 -15.27
N HIS A 51 -2.19 8.50 -14.44
CA HIS A 51 -3.34 7.72 -13.96
C HIS A 51 -4.55 7.91 -14.87
N TRP A 52 -4.98 9.15 -15.06
CA TRP A 52 -6.05 9.51 -15.99
C TRP A 52 -6.02 11.01 -16.32
N ALA A 53 -6.56 11.37 -17.50
CA ALA A 53 -6.62 12.74 -17.96
C ALA A 53 -7.76 13.50 -17.27
N VAL A 54 -7.42 14.54 -16.52
CA VAL A 54 -8.39 15.33 -15.76
C VAL A 54 -9.48 15.92 -16.66
N GLY A 55 -9.11 16.37 -17.89
CA GLY A 55 -10.05 16.96 -18.83
C GLY A 55 -11.14 16.01 -19.34
N ASP A 56 -10.91 14.68 -19.24
CA ASP A 56 -11.83 13.67 -19.78
C ASP A 56 -12.82 13.14 -18.74
N TYR A 57 -12.46 13.22 -17.47
CA TYR A 57 -13.22 12.54 -16.40
C TYR A 57 -13.62 13.42 -15.22
N PHE A 58 -13.09 14.64 -15.12
CA PHE A 58 -13.38 15.52 -13.97
C PHE A 58 -14.41 16.59 -14.31
N ASP A 59 -15.44 16.72 -13.45
CA ASP A 59 -16.33 17.86 -13.42
C ASP A 59 -16.54 18.27 -11.95
N ALA A 60 -16.53 19.58 -11.67
CA ALA A 60 -16.75 20.09 -10.33
C ALA A 60 -18.23 19.94 -9.87
N ASP A 61 -19.16 19.74 -10.79
CA ASP A 61 -20.54 19.42 -10.47
C ASP A 61 -20.67 17.92 -10.11
N PRO A 62 -21.01 17.59 -8.84
CA PRO A 62 -21.16 16.18 -8.43
C PRO A 62 -22.33 15.45 -9.10
N LYS A 63 -23.16 16.17 -9.86
CA LYS A 63 -24.29 15.61 -10.62
C LYS A 63 -24.00 15.42 -12.10
N ALA A 64 -22.82 15.82 -12.57
CA ALA A 64 -22.44 15.64 -13.96
C ALA A 64 -22.41 14.13 -14.28
N PRO A 65 -23.13 13.66 -15.34
CA PRO A 65 -23.17 12.26 -15.69
C PRO A 65 -21.78 11.79 -16.18
N ASP A 66 -21.42 10.56 -15.81
CA ASP A 66 -20.18 9.89 -16.23
C ASP A 66 -18.88 10.64 -15.86
N MET A 67 -18.94 11.56 -14.90
CA MET A 67 -17.82 12.36 -14.42
C MET A 67 -17.52 12.11 -12.94
N THR A 68 -16.30 12.34 -12.52
CA THR A 68 -15.90 12.38 -11.12
C THR A 68 -15.68 13.82 -10.66
N TYR A 69 -16.16 14.15 -9.47
CA TYR A 69 -15.88 15.45 -8.81
C TYR A 69 -14.64 15.41 -7.90
N GLY A 70 -14.05 14.23 -7.72
CA GLY A 70 -12.83 14.04 -6.93
C GLY A 70 -11.62 13.84 -7.84
N ARG A 71 -10.60 14.67 -7.68
CA ARG A 71 -9.34 14.56 -8.42
C ARG A 71 -8.10 14.51 -7.52
N ARG A 72 -8.30 14.54 -6.21
CA ARG A 72 -7.20 14.45 -5.24
C ARG A 72 -7.19 13.10 -4.54
N GLY A 73 -6.00 12.58 -4.31
CA GLY A 73 -5.80 11.30 -3.64
C GLY A 73 -4.35 11.06 -3.28
N GLY A 74 -4.08 9.97 -2.57
CA GLY A 74 -2.73 9.47 -2.32
C GLY A 74 -2.29 8.56 -3.47
N PHE A 75 -1.35 9.01 -4.28
CA PHE A 75 -0.84 8.25 -5.42
C PHE A 75 0.56 7.73 -5.09
N LEU A 76 0.79 6.44 -5.39
CA LEU A 76 2.10 5.85 -5.27
C LEU A 76 3.02 6.38 -6.37
N ASP A 77 4.29 6.58 -6.02
CA ASP A 77 5.32 6.78 -7.02
C ASP A 77 5.51 5.53 -7.88
N ALA A 78 6.08 5.69 -9.08
CA ALA A 78 6.35 4.55 -9.95
C ALA A 78 7.28 3.54 -9.24
N VAL A 79 6.86 2.28 -9.23
CA VAL A 79 7.65 1.17 -8.68
C VAL A 79 8.30 0.43 -9.82
N ASP A 80 9.62 0.34 -9.79
CA ASP A 80 10.37 -0.47 -10.75
C ASP A 80 10.22 -1.95 -10.39
N PHE A 81 9.43 -2.66 -11.18
CA PHE A 81 9.08 -4.05 -10.95
C PHE A 81 9.76 -4.96 -11.98
N ASP A 82 10.64 -5.83 -11.53
CA ASP A 82 11.27 -6.86 -12.35
C ASP A 82 10.44 -8.15 -12.36
N PRO A 83 9.62 -8.41 -13.38
CA PRO A 83 8.77 -9.60 -13.44
C PRO A 83 9.57 -10.89 -13.45
N MET A 84 10.72 -10.92 -14.12
CA MET A 84 11.56 -12.11 -14.20
C MET A 84 12.14 -12.49 -12.83
N GLY A 85 12.50 -11.49 -12.02
CA GLY A 85 12.96 -11.70 -10.64
C GLY A 85 11.89 -12.28 -9.70
N PHE A 86 10.62 -12.21 -10.11
CA PHE A 86 9.47 -12.84 -9.43
C PHE A 86 8.99 -14.13 -10.12
N GLY A 87 9.65 -14.58 -11.18
CA GLY A 87 9.23 -15.75 -11.95
C GLY A 87 7.97 -15.55 -12.78
N ILE A 88 7.62 -14.29 -13.05
CA ILE A 88 6.44 -13.93 -13.87
C ILE A 88 6.89 -13.76 -15.30
N SER A 89 6.24 -14.47 -16.25
CA SER A 89 6.53 -14.27 -17.66
C SER A 89 5.97 -12.91 -18.14
N PRO A 90 6.59 -12.27 -19.15
CA PRO A 90 6.06 -11.03 -19.73
C PRO A 90 4.60 -11.14 -20.21
N ARG A 91 4.19 -12.31 -20.67
CA ARG A 91 2.82 -12.59 -21.09
C ARG A 91 1.84 -12.57 -19.92
N ASP A 92 2.25 -13.14 -18.77
CA ASP A 92 1.41 -13.20 -17.58
C ASP A 92 1.33 -11.84 -16.89
N LEU A 93 2.37 -11.00 -17.06
CA LEU A 93 2.41 -9.64 -16.50
C LEU A 93 1.24 -8.78 -16.98
N GLU A 94 0.91 -8.84 -18.27
CA GLU A 94 -0.22 -8.07 -18.84
C GLU A 94 -1.58 -8.50 -18.29
N ALA A 95 -1.69 -9.76 -17.84
CA ALA A 95 -2.90 -10.33 -17.28
C ALA A 95 -2.97 -10.24 -15.74
N THR A 96 -1.91 -9.76 -15.10
CA THR A 96 -1.81 -9.70 -13.64
C THR A 96 -2.19 -8.32 -13.13
N ASP A 97 -3.09 -8.27 -12.14
CA ASP A 97 -3.50 -7.03 -11.49
C ASP A 97 -2.32 -6.36 -10.78
N SER A 98 -2.19 -5.03 -10.93
CA SER A 98 -1.11 -4.25 -10.32
C SER A 98 -1.06 -4.37 -8.80
N THR A 99 -2.21 -4.57 -8.14
CA THR A 99 -2.29 -4.78 -6.69
C THR A 99 -1.58 -6.06 -6.28
N GLN A 100 -1.68 -7.12 -7.08
CA GLN A 100 -0.97 -8.38 -6.83
C GLN A 100 0.53 -8.20 -6.99
N LEU A 101 0.97 -7.49 -8.03
CA LEU A 101 2.39 -7.20 -8.27
C LEU A 101 3.00 -6.40 -7.13
N LEU A 102 2.32 -5.34 -6.69
CA LEU A 102 2.74 -4.53 -5.54
C LEU A 102 2.75 -5.34 -4.24
N GLY A 103 1.76 -6.22 -4.02
CA GLY A 103 1.72 -7.13 -2.89
C GLY A 103 2.93 -8.06 -2.84
N MET A 104 3.32 -8.65 -3.98
CA MET A 104 4.51 -9.49 -4.10
C MET A 104 5.80 -8.69 -3.85
N TYR A 105 5.89 -7.47 -4.38
CA TYR A 105 7.02 -6.59 -4.15
C TYR A 105 7.21 -6.29 -2.65
N VAL A 106 6.15 -5.81 -1.99
CA VAL A 106 6.19 -5.48 -0.55
C VAL A 106 6.51 -6.71 0.30
N ALA A 107 5.92 -7.88 -0.01
CA ALA A 107 6.21 -9.12 0.70
C ALA A 107 7.69 -9.51 0.58
N ARG A 108 8.29 -9.40 -0.60
CA ARG A 108 9.72 -9.65 -0.81
C ARG A 108 10.59 -8.70 0.01
N GLU A 109 10.25 -7.41 0.02
CA GLU A 109 11.03 -6.43 0.78
C GLU A 109 10.89 -6.66 2.30
N ALA A 110 9.73 -7.06 2.81
CA ALA A 110 9.56 -7.45 4.20
C ALA A 110 10.38 -8.69 4.59
N LEU A 111 10.49 -9.68 3.68
CA LEU A 111 11.34 -10.86 3.88
C LEU A 111 12.83 -10.53 3.83
N ARG A 112 13.21 -9.48 3.11
CA ARG A 112 14.61 -9.00 3.07
C ARG A 112 14.99 -8.20 4.31
N ASP A 113 14.01 -7.56 4.95
CA ASP A 113 14.20 -6.80 6.19
C ASP A 113 14.31 -7.73 7.41
N ALA A 114 13.81 -8.97 7.31
CA ALA A 114 13.84 -9.97 8.37
C ALA A 114 15.24 -10.58 8.54
#